data_f6809fc7fff2164c1922808dddc35fb7
#
_entry.id   f6809fc7fff2164c1922808dddc35fb7
#
_cell.length_a   1.000
_cell.length_b   1.000
_cell.length_c   1.000
_cell.angle_alpha   90.00
_cell.angle_beta   90.00
_cell.angle_gamma   90.00
#
_symmetry.space_group_name_H-M   'P 1'
#
loop_
_entity.id
_entity.type
_entity.pdbx_description
1 polymer ?
#
loop_
_entity_poly.entity_id
_entity_poly.type
_entity_poly.pdbx_seq_one_letter_code
_entity_poly.pdbx_strand_id
1 'polypeptide(L)'
;MSFSDDPFLVPNGDEETVESVHEQEYVPARIERLVHGQPFAVLCTQGEGQPYGSLVAYAMDNDLCFAAFATPKATRKFRLLSECGHVALLIDNRPEFPNDLMKVEAVTATGRAALIEHGADFKRWAKLLTERHPYLSRFVRSSSCGLFRVEIVRYLHVCRFQEVRQWIPGSNR
;
A
#
# COMPACT_ATOMS: atom_id res chain seq x y z
N MET A 1 -1.78 -15.63 -17.63
CA MET A 1 -0.58 -16.03 -16.88
C MET A 1 -0.99 -16.22 -15.45
N SER A 2 -0.97 -17.44 -14.95
CA SER A 2 -1.35 -17.79 -13.58
C SER A 2 -0.22 -17.33 -12.63
N PHE A 3 -0.57 -16.62 -11.55
CA PHE A 3 0.38 -16.15 -10.52
C PHE A 3 0.82 -17.25 -9.54
N SER A 4 0.81 -18.53 -9.96
CA SER A 4 1.14 -19.67 -9.09
C SER A 4 2.64 -19.99 -8.97
N ASP A 5 3.51 -19.26 -9.69
CA ASP A 5 4.94 -19.53 -9.72
C ASP A 5 5.80 -18.43 -9.05
N ASP A 6 5.33 -17.89 -7.91
CA ASP A 6 6.20 -17.07 -7.07
C ASP A 6 7.03 -18.02 -6.19
N PRO A 7 8.37 -18.15 -6.45
CA PRO A 7 9.22 -19.10 -5.72
C PRO A 7 9.38 -18.77 -4.23
N PHE A 8 8.85 -17.63 -3.77
CA PHE A 8 8.86 -17.22 -2.36
C PHE A 8 7.55 -17.53 -1.62
N LEU A 9 6.54 -18.09 -2.29
CA LEU A 9 5.32 -18.59 -1.68
C LEU A 9 5.40 -20.10 -1.48
N VAL A 10 6.35 -20.58 -0.69
CA VAL A 10 6.36 -21.96 -0.22
C VAL A 10 5.35 -22.06 0.91
N PRO A 11 4.30 -22.91 0.83
CA PRO A 11 3.47 -23.21 1.99
C PRO A 11 4.38 -23.90 3.01
N ASN A 12 4.56 -23.33 4.19
CA ASN A 12 5.25 -24.02 5.27
C ASN A 12 4.47 -25.28 5.61
N GLY A 13 5.07 -26.43 5.29
CA GLY A 13 4.62 -27.71 5.78
C GLY A 13 4.76 -27.78 7.31
N ASP A 14 3.83 -28.48 7.90
CA ASP A 14 3.67 -28.74 9.32
C ASP A 14 4.98 -29.11 10.03
N GLU A 15 5.52 -28.21 10.82
CA GLU A 15 6.33 -28.54 12.00
C GLU A 15 5.67 -27.85 13.19
N GLU A 16 4.92 -28.67 13.98
CA GLU A 16 4.48 -28.33 15.33
C GLU A 16 5.71 -28.11 16.23
N THR A 17 6.17 -26.87 16.34
CA THR A 17 6.97 -26.46 17.48
C THR A 17 6.03 -25.74 18.45
N VAL A 18 5.88 -26.37 19.63
CA VAL A 18 5.26 -25.80 20.82
C VAL A 18 6.05 -24.56 21.22
N GLU A 19 5.67 -23.41 20.70
CA GLU A 19 6.13 -22.10 21.18
C GLU A 19 4.97 -21.34 21.80
N SER A 20 5.23 -20.96 23.04
CA SER A 20 4.49 -20.06 23.94
C SER A 20 3.40 -19.21 23.28
N VAL A 21 2.21 -19.27 23.89
CA VAL A 21 1.04 -18.42 23.71
C VAL A 21 1.41 -16.96 24.02
N HIS A 22 2.10 -16.30 23.11
CA HIS A 22 2.14 -14.85 22.99
C HIS A 22 1.36 -14.46 21.76
N GLU A 23 0.11 -14.03 22.01
CA GLU A 23 -0.78 -13.28 21.14
C GLU A 23 -0.35 -13.22 19.66
N GLN A 24 -0.85 -14.18 18.88
CA GLN A 24 -0.89 -14.03 17.42
C GLN A 24 -1.88 -12.90 17.11
N GLU A 25 -1.40 -11.67 17.17
CA GLU A 25 -2.20 -10.54 16.69
C GLU A 25 -2.68 -10.86 15.28
N TYR A 26 -3.99 -10.80 15.07
CA TYR A 26 -4.64 -11.10 13.80
C TYR A 26 -4.02 -10.27 12.66
N VAL A 27 -3.57 -10.93 11.58
CA VAL A 27 -2.81 -10.29 10.49
C VAL A 27 -3.45 -9.00 9.96
N PRO A 28 -4.78 -8.92 9.71
CA PRO A 28 -5.43 -7.68 9.33
C PRO A 28 -5.26 -6.54 10.32
N ALA A 29 -5.29 -6.79 11.63
CA ALA A 29 -5.11 -5.73 12.63
C ALA A 29 -3.68 -5.16 12.61
N ARG A 30 -2.67 -6.00 12.36
CA ARG A 30 -1.28 -5.54 12.17
C ARG A 30 -1.13 -4.69 10.92
N ILE A 31 -1.74 -5.12 9.81
CA ILE A 31 -1.75 -4.37 8.56
C ILE A 31 -2.44 -3.02 8.78
N GLU A 32 -3.63 -3.01 9.40
CA GLU A 32 -4.39 -1.79 9.71
C GLU A 32 -3.57 -0.80 10.52
N ARG A 33 -2.94 -1.27 11.62
CA ARG A 33 -2.07 -0.44 12.46
C ARG A 33 -0.92 0.17 11.64
N LEU A 34 -0.24 -0.64 10.83
CA LEU A 34 0.90 -0.17 10.04
C LEU A 34 0.47 0.84 8.97
N VAL A 35 -0.55 0.55 8.17
CA VAL A 35 -0.97 1.44 7.08
C VAL A 35 -1.61 2.73 7.57
N HIS A 36 -2.27 2.73 8.73
CA HIS A 36 -2.77 3.95 9.34
C HIS A 36 -1.70 4.69 10.16
N GLY A 37 -0.70 3.98 10.68
CA GLY A 37 0.42 4.58 11.43
C GLY A 37 1.40 5.34 10.54
N GLN A 38 1.71 4.82 9.35
CA GLN A 38 2.73 5.40 8.48
C GLN A 38 2.15 6.44 7.51
N PRO A 39 2.68 7.69 7.48
CA PRO A 39 2.13 8.77 6.66
C PRO A 39 2.49 8.67 5.18
N PHE A 40 3.53 7.92 4.84
CA PHE A 40 4.08 7.81 3.50
C PHE A 40 4.23 6.37 3.07
N ALA A 41 4.21 6.15 1.75
CA ALA A 41 4.48 4.87 1.13
C ALA A 41 5.45 5.05 -0.05
N VAL A 42 6.19 4.00 -0.39
CA VAL A 42 6.85 3.91 -1.68
C VAL A 42 5.84 3.35 -2.68
N LEU A 43 5.42 4.17 -3.63
CA LEU A 43 4.62 3.73 -4.76
C LEU A 43 5.54 3.13 -5.82
N CYS A 44 5.38 1.85 -6.09
CA CYS A 44 6.04 1.13 -7.17
C CYS A 44 5.14 1.13 -8.40
N THR A 45 5.65 1.68 -9.51
CA THR A 45 5.02 1.70 -10.83
C THR A 45 5.96 1.01 -11.83
N GLN A 46 5.45 0.68 -13.00
CA GLN A 46 6.24 0.08 -14.06
C GLN A 46 5.93 0.72 -15.41
N GLY A 47 6.90 0.70 -16.30
CA GLY A 47 6.75 1.13 -17.68
C GLY A 47 8.02 0.84 -18.46
N GLU A 48 7.89 0.53 -19.75
CA GLU A 48 9.03 0.23 -20.62
C GLU A 48 9.92 -0.92 -20.10
N GLY A 49 9.31 -1.90 -19.38
CA GLY A 49 10.03 -3.00 -18.76
C GLY A 49 10.83 -2.61 -17.49
N GLN A 50 10.72 -1.38 -17.02
CA GLN A 50 11.46 -0.90 -15.85
C GLN A 50 10.55 -0.60 -14.67
N PRO A 51 10.85 -1.12 -13.46
CA PRO A 51 10.18 -0.70 -12.22
C PRO A 51 10.63 0.72 -11.83
N TYR A 52 9.72 1.48 -11.23
CA TYR A 52 9.99 2.82 -10.74
C TYR A 52 9.35 3.05 -9.38
N GLY A 53 10.18 3.25 -8.35
CA GLY A 53 9.77 3.58 -6.99
C GLY A 53 9.72 5.09 -6.76
N SER A 54 8.68 5.57 -6.08
CA SER A 54 8.58 6.99 -5.70
C SER A 54 7.81 7.17 -4.40
N LEU A 55 8.24 8.12 -3.56
CA LEU A 55 7.54 8.43 -2.32
C LEU A 55 6.22 9.15 -2.59
N VAL A 56 5.17 8.75 -1.86
CA VAL A 56 3.84 9.38 -1.88
C VAL A 56 3.30 9.53 -0.46
N ALA A 57 2.63 10.65 -0.21
CA ALA A 57 1.67 10.77 0.87
C ALA A 57 0.37 10.09 0.43
N TYR A 58 -0.19 9.24 1.25
CA TYR A 58 -1.39 8.47 0.93
C TYR A 58 -2.38 8.47 2.09
N ALA A 59 -3.62 8.12 1.79
CA ALA A 59 -4.63 7.80 2.79
C ALA A 59 -5.31 6.48 2.42
N MET A 60 -5.54 5.64 3.41
CA MET A 60 -6.23 4.35 3.27
C MET A 60 -7.67 4.51 3.78
N ASP A 61 -8.63 3.85 3.14
CA ASP A 61 -9.97 3.73 3.70
C ASP A 61 -10.03 2.77 4.90
N ASN A 62 -11.11 2.83 5.65
CA ASN A 62 -11.25 2.03 6.88
C ASN A 62 -11.38 0.52 6.59
N ASP A 63 -11.87 0.15 5.42
CA ASP A 63 -12.04 -1.25 5.02
C ASP A 63 -10.75 -1.86 4.44
N LEU A 64 -9.69 -1.06 4.31
CA LEU A 64 -8.41 -1.43 3.71
C LEU A 64 -8.50 -1.89 2.24
N CYS A 65 -9.61 -1.56 1.59
CA CYS A 65 -9.85 -1.94 0.19
C CYS A 65 -9.29 -0.92 -0.81
N PHE A 66 -9.16 0.36 -0.38
CA PHE A 66 -8.74 1.44 -1.27
C PHE A 66 -7.76 2.38 -0.60
N ALA A 67 -6.76 2.82 -1.37
CA ALA A 67 -5.88 3.92 -1.00
C ALA A 67 -6.05 5.09 -1.97
N ALA A 68 -5.81 6.31 -1.49
CA ALA A 68 -5.76 7.51 -2.32
C ALA A 68 -4.41 8.21 -2.18
N PHE A 69 -3.89 8.74 -3.29
CA PHE A 69 -2.71 9.61 -3.30
C PHE A 69 -2.82 10.64 -4.43
N ALA A 70 -2.04 11.70 -4.33
CA ALA A 70 -2.00 12.76 -5.34
C ALA A 70 -0.59 12.93 -5.91
N THR A 71 -0.49 13.27 -7.19
CA THR A 71 0.78 13.54 -7.86
C THR A 71 0.63 14.66 -8.90
N PRO A 72 1.67 15.48 -9.16
CA PRO A 72 1.63 16.42 -10.27
C PRO A 72 1.53 15.70 -11.61
N LYS A 73 0.69 16.20 -12.51
CA LYS A 73 0.50 15.61 -13.85
C LYS A 73 1.77 15.61 -14.71
N ALA A 74 2.70 16.53 -14.46
CA ALA A 74 3.95 16.64 -15.20
C ALA A 74 5.03 15.65 -14.74
N THR A 75 4.74 14.70 -13.84
CA THR A 75 5.73 13.75 -13.31
C THR A 75 5.82 12.47 -14.14
N ARG A 76 7.03 11.83 -14.10
CA ARG A 76 7.21 10.47 -14.65
C ARG A 76 6.21 9.48 -14.06
N LYS A 77 5.96 9.55 -12.77
CA LYS A 77 4.98 8.74 -12.05
C LYS A 77 3.58 8.83 -12.69
N PHE A 78 3.11 10.06 -12.97
CA PHE A 78 1.80 10.26 -13.58
C PHE A 78 1.72 9.61 -14.97
N ARG A 79 2.75 9.76 -15.81
CA ARG A 79 2.83 9.12 -17.13
C ARG A 79 2.76 7.60 -17.02
N LEU A 80 3.60 7.00 -16.14
CA LEU A 80 3.62 5.55 -15.95
C LEU A 80 2.25 5.01 -15.48
N LEU A 81 1.57 5.72 -14.57
CA LEU A 81 0.23 5.36 -14.09
C LEU A 81 -0.83 5.46 -15.20
N SER A 82 -0.67 6.36 -16.14
CA SER A 82 -1.58 6.49 -17.29
C SER A 82 -1.40 5.34 -18.29
N GLU A 83 -0.21 4.77 -18.38
CA GLU A 83 0.12 3.65 -19.26
C GLU A 83 -0.19 2.29 -18.61
N CYS A 84 0.07 2.16 -17.31
CA CYS A 84 -0.13 0.91 -16.56
C CYS A 84 -0.63 1.21 -15.14
N GLY A 85 -1.84 0.78 -14.85
CA GLY A 85 -2.46 0.95 -13.53
C GLY A 85 -2.00 -0.08 -12.48
N HIS A 86 -1.20 -1.10 -12.84
CA HIS A 86 -0.70 -2.06 -11.86
C HIS A 86 0.37 -1.43 -10.99
N VAL A 87 0.15 -1.46 -9.66
CA VAL A 87 1.02 -0.80 -8.69
C VAL A 87 1.21 -1.65 -7.44
N ALA A 88 2.26 -1.31 -6.67
CA ALA A 88 2.40 -1.73 -5.29
C ALA A 88 2.69 -0.51 -4.41
N LEU A 89 2.14 -0.50 -3.20
CA LEU A 89 2.47 0.44 -2.14
C LEU A 89 3.27 -0.34 -1.08
N LEU A 90 4.54 0.02 -0.91
CA LEU A 90 5.36 -0.48 0.18
C LEU A 90 5.29 0.50 1.35
N ILE A 91 4.83 0.00 2.48
CA ILE A 91 4.60 0.76 3.72
C ILE A 91 5.36 0.02 4.82
N ASP A 92 6.18 0.72 5.59
CA ASP A 92 7.00 0.12 6.64
C ASP A 92 7.27 1.10 7.78
N ASN A 93 7.65 0.55 8.93
CA ASN A 93 7.99 1.30 10.13
C ASN A 93 9.50 1.37 10.40
N ARG A 94 10.35 1.21 9.37
CA ARG A 94 11.82 1.29 9.51
C ARG A 94 12.33 2.57 10.22
N PRO A 95 11.67 3.74 10.12
CA PRO A 95 12.12 4.92 10.86
C PRO A 95 12.04 4.76 12.38
N GLU A 96 11.18 3.86 12.89
CA GLU A 96 11.05 3.57 14.32
C GLU A 96 12.15 2.64 14.81
N PHE A 97 12.75 1.84 13.90
CA PHE A 97 13.76 0.83 14.21
C PHE A 97 15.00 0.95 13.31
N PRO A 98 15.73 2.07 13.32
CA PRO A 98 16.79 2.36 12.35
C PRO A 98 17.99 1.39 12.41
N ASN A 99 18.15 0.67 13.50
CA ASN A 99 19.30 -0.23 13.74
C ASN A 99 18.89 -1.69 13.99
N ASP A 100 17.61 -2.03 13.84
CA ASP A 100 17.11 -3.38 14.16
C ASP A 100 16.06 -3.85 13.15
N LEU A 101 16.52 -4.50 12.08
CA LEU A 101 15.65 -5.02 11.02
C LEU A 101 14.66 -6.08 11.53
N MET A 102 15.00 -6.78 12.63
CA MET A 102 14.12 -7.82 13.19
C MET A 102 12.82 -7.26 13.77
N LYS A 103 12.82 -5.96 14.13
CA LYS A 103 11.63 -5.25 14.65
C LYS A 103 10.85 -4.53 13.56
N VAL A 104 11.44 -4.40 12.36
CA VAL A 104 10.77 -3.74 11.24
C VAL A 104 9.64 -4.61 10.72
N GLU A 105 8.49 -4.01 10.57
CA GLU A 105 7.37 -4.56 9.83
C GLU A 105 7.19 -3.82 8.51
N ALA A 106 6.87 -4.56 7.46
CA ALA A 106 6.58 -4.01 6.15
C ALA A 106 5.32 -4.64 5.56
N VAL A 107 4.58 -3.84 4.82
CA VAL A 107 3.41 -4.27 4.06
C VAL A 107 3.59 -3.87 2.61
N THR A 108 3.45 -4.84 1.71
CA THR A 108 3.30 -4.57 0.28
C THR A 108 1.84 -4.73 -0.10
N ALA A 109 1.16 -3.62 -0.37
CA ALA A 109 -0.21 -3.62 -0.88
C ALA A 109 -0.18 -3.56 -2.41
N THR A 110 -0.52 -4.66 -3.08
CA THR A 110 -0.61 -4.70 -4.55
C THR A 110 -2.02 -4.37 -5.00
N GLY A 111 -2.14 -3.63 -6.11
CA GLY A 111 -3.44 -3.20 -6.56
C GLY A 111 -3.44 -2.53 -7.94
N ARG A 112 -4.55 -1.86 -8.23
CA ARG A 112 -4.77 -1.11 -9.47
C ARG A 112 -5.06 0.35 -9.18
N ALA A 113 -4.21 1.22 -9.68
CA ALA A 113 -4.40 2.66 -9.62
C ALA A 113 -5.29 3.13 -10.78
N ALA A 114 -6.22 4.02 -10.48
CA ALA A 114 -7.04 4.71 -11.46
C ALA A 114 -7.09 6.20 -11.14
N LEU A 115 -6.95 7.04 -12.18
CA LEU A 115 -7.14 8.47 -12.06
C LEU A 115 -8.61 8.76 -11.71
N ILE A 116 -8.84 9.59 -10.71
CA ILE A 116 -10.17 9.99 -10.31
C ILE A 116 -10.52 11.28 -11.06
N GLU A 117 -11.56 11.21 -11.87
CA GLU A 117 -12.12 12.38 -12.54
C GLU A 117 -12.91 13.27 -11.56
N HIS A 118 -13.20 14.51 -11.98
CA HIS A 118 -13.98 15.42 -11.16
C HIS A 118 -15.39 14.89 -10.91
N GLY A 119 -15.91 15.13 -9.70
CA GLY A 119 -17.24 14.69 -9.30
C GLY A 119 -17.35 14.34 -7.82
N ALA A 120 -18.36 13.55 -7.48
CA ALA A 120 -18.59 13.12 -6.09
C ALA A 120 -17.45 12.26 -5.55
N ASP A 121 -16.93 11.35 -6.37
CA ASP A 121 -15.79 10.49 -6.01
C ASP A 121 -14.53 11.31 -5.75
N PHE A 122 -14.23 12.29 -6.59
CA PHE A 122 -13.11 13.19 -6.37
C PHE A 122 -13.19 13.88 -5.00
N LYS A 123 -14.37 14.42 -4.66
CA LYS A 123 -14.57 15.10 -3.38
C LYS A 123 -14.35 14.16 -2.18
N ARG A 124 -14.85 12.91 -2.28
CA ARG A 124 -14.68 11.89 -1.23
C ARG A 124 -13.20 11.57 -1.00
N TRP A 125 -12.47 11.23 -2.06
CA TRP A 125 -11.08 10.80 -1.96
C TRP A 125 -10.13 11.96 -1.67
N ALA A 126 -10.41 13.15 -2.21
CA ALA A 126 -9.70 14.37 -1.88
C ALA A 126 -9.84 14.71 -0.39
N LYS A 127 -11.05 14.57 0.17
CA LYS A 127 -11.31 14.78 1.59
C LYS A 127 -10.50 13.78 2.43
N LEU A 128 -10.59 12.48 2.14
CA LEU A 128 -9.83 11.44 2.86
C LEU A 128 -8.32 11.77 2.88
N LEU A 129 -7.74 12.10 1.73
CA LEU A 129 -6.33 12.42 1.63
C LEU A 129 -5.96 13.72 2.38
N THR A 130 -6.79 14.74 2.31
CA THR A 130 -6.49 16.05 2.94
C THR A 130 -6.79 16.09 4.43
N GLU A 131 -7.67 15.24 4.95
CA GLU A 131 -7.85 15.04 6.38
C GLU A 131 -6.60 14.44 7.01
N ARG A 132 -5.99 13.47 6.35
CA ARG A 132 -4.72 12.88 6.79
C ARG A 132 -3.52 13.80 6.56
N HIS A 133 -3.51 14.54 5.44
CA HIS A 133 -2.42 15.41 5.00
C HIS A 133 -2.92 16.84 4.70
N PRO A 134 -3.22 17.66 5.74
CA PRO A 134 -3.82 18.98 5.54
C PRO A 134 -2.99 19.92 4.66
N TYR A 135 -1.67 19.77 4.65
CA TYR A 135 -0.74 20.55 3.82
C TYR A 135 -0.91 20.32 2.32
N LEU A 136 -1.55 19.20 1.90
CA LEU A 136 -1.86 18.93 0.49
C LEU A 136 -3.13 19.60 -0.03
N SER A 137 -3.90 20.29 0.82
CA SER A 137 -5.23 20.82 0.47
C SER A 137 -5.22 21.81 -0.72
N ARG A 138 -4.18 22.64 -0.85
CA ARG A 138 -4.02 23.53 -2.02
C ARG A 138 -3.65 22.75 -3.27
N PHE A 139 -2.74 21.81 -3.13
CA PHE A 139 -2.24 21.00 -4.24
C PHE A 139 -3.34 20.12 -4.84
N VAL A 140 -4.11 19.42 -4.03
CA VAL A 140 -5.21 18.53 -4.50
C VAL A 140 -6.27 19.31 -5.30
N ARG A 141 -6.48 20.58 -4.99
CA ARG A 141 -7.41 21.45 -5.72
C ARG A 141 -6.84 22.07 -6.99
N SER A 142 -5.55 21.92 -7.25
CA SER A 142 -4.89 22.47 -8.43
C SER A 142 -5.24 21.67 -9.68
N SER A 143 -5.42 22.36 -10.82
CA SER A 143 -5.59 21.72 -12.14
C SER A 143 -4.38 20.89 -12.58
N SER A 144 -3.19 21.17 -12.03
CA SER A 144 -1.95 20.42 -12.25
C SER A 144 -1.85 19.13 -11.44
N CYS A 145 -2.79 18.88 -10.51
CA CYS A 145 -2.84 17.67 -9.69
C CYS A 145 -3.63 16.56 -10.40
N GLY A 146 -3.11 15.34 -10.31
CA GLY A 146 -3.85 14.09 -10.54
C GLY A 146 -4.06 13.38 -9.21
N LEU A 147 -5.32 13.12 -8.86
CA LEU A 147 -5.73 12.32 -7.72
C LEU A 147 -5.98 10.89 -8.20
N PHE A 148 -5.34 9.91 -7.57
CA PHE A 148 -5.49 8.51 -7.90
C PHE A 148 -6.12 7.74 -6.74
N ARG A 149 -6.97 6.76 -7.08
CA ARG A 149 -7.43 5.71 -6.18
C ARG A 149 -6.72 4.42 -6.55
N VAL A 150 -6.23 3.69 -5.58
CA VAL A 150 -5.69 2.33 -5.73
C VAL A 150 -6.69 1.37 -5.12
N GLU A 151 -7.22 0.47 -5.93
CA GLU A 151 -8.00 -0.68 -5.46
C GLU A 151 -7.01 -1.78 -5.06
N ILE A 152 -7.03 -2.17 -3.78
CA ILE A 152 -6.10 -3.14 -3.23
C ILE A 152 -6.60 -4.55 -3.52
N VAL A 153 -5.76 -5.35 -4.15
CA VAL A 153 -6.05 -6.77 -4.47
C VAL A 153 -5.61 -7.68 -3.33
N ARG A 154 -4.43 -7.39 -2.74
CA ARG A 154 -3.89 -8.16 -1.62
C ARG A 154 -2.81 -7.39 -0.87
N TYR A 155 -2.58 -7.83 0.35
CA TYR A 155 -1.48 -7.42 1.21
C TYR A 155 -0.52 -8.58 1.43
N LEU A 156 0.78 -8.30 1.35
CA LEU A 156 1.84 -9.16 1.85
C LEU A 156 2.46 -8.44 3.05
N HIS A 157 2.28 -9.01 4.23
CA HIS A 157 2.87 -8.50 5.48
C HIS A 157 4.12 -9.30 5.80
N VAL A 158 5.21 -8.59 6.08
CA VAL A 158 6.51 -9.16 6.46
C VAL A 158 6.87 -8.66 7.84
N CYS A 159 7.24 -9.56 8.72
CA CYS A 159 7.79 -9.25 10.03
C CYS A 159 8.92 -10.22 10.38
N ARG A 160 9.70 -9.90 11.43
CA ARG A 160 10.82 -10.72 11.89
C ARG A 160 11.73 -11.21 10.75
N PHE A 161 11.96 -10.31 9.78
CA PHE A 161 12.82 -10.49 8.61
C PHE A 161 12.33 -11.49 7.55
N GLN A 162 11.70 -12.62 7.94
CA GLN A 162 11.35 -13.70 6.97
C GLN A 162 9.91 -14.21 7.09
N GLU A 163 9.16 -13.80 8.09
CA GLU A 163 7.77 -14.23 8.20
C GLU A 163 6.90 -13.43 7.23
N VAL A 164 6.42 -14.09 6.18
CA VAL A 164 5.54 -13.49 5.18
C VAL A 164 4.14 -14.06 5.33
N ARG A 165 3.15 -13.18 5.47
CA ARG A 165 1.74 -13.54 5.56
C ARG A 165 0.93 -12.77 4.55
N GLN A 166 0.04 -13.46 3.84
CA GLN A 166 -0.86 -12.84 2.88
C GLN A 166 -2.24 -12.59 3.51
N TRP A 167 -2.83 -11.46 3.12
CA TRP A 167 -4.22 -11.16 3.41
C TRP A 167 -4.90 -10.49 2.20
N ILE A 168 -6.17 -10.86 1.94
CA ILE A 168 -6.99 -10.30 0.86
C ILE A 168 -8.13 -9.50 1.51
N PRO A 169 -8.23 -8.18 1.29
CA PRO A 169 -9.29 -7.37 1.86
C PRO A 169 -10.66 -7.82 1.32
N GLY A 170 -11.67 -7.82 2.20
CA GLY A 170 -13.02 -8.24 1.82
C GLY A 170 -13.27 -9.75 1.74
N SER A 171 -12.28 -10.61 1.98
CA SER A 171 -12.44 -12.08 1.92
C SER A 171 -13.22 -12.68 3.11
N ASN A 172 -13.53 -11.88 4.13
CA ASN A 172 -14.28 -12.30 5.33
C ASN A 172 -15.70 -11.70 5.39
N ARG A 173 -16.30 -11.35 4.24
CA ARG A 173 -17.71 -10.94 4.16
C ARG A 173 -18.58 -12.06 3.58
#